data_f7ecadfe5cdc894b52bdb99859b05bd9
#
_entry.id   f7ecadfe5cdc894b52bdb99859b05bd9
#
_cell.length_a   1.000
_cell.length_b   1.000
_cell.length_c   1.000
_cell.angle_alpha   90.00
_cell.angle_beta   90.00
_cell.angle_gamma   90.00
#
_symmetry.space_group_name_H-M   'P 1'
#
loop_
_entity.id
_entity.type
_entity.pdbx_description
1 polymer ?
#
loop_
_entity_poly.entity_id
_entity_poly.type
_entity_poly.pdbx_seq_one_letter_code
_entity_poly.pdbx_strand_id
1 'polypeptide(L)'
;IALLQGLVVSTVSLFIPFFAMKIFNIEINSVRSINITKYQKNPILILSIILGLFVSWFIANEMHPKQLLLLTYFSIVGTLSLTIYIIRFIFSCSGHVAAISSLSCLLSSVFSILLFYFFPFIFLLAYSRIKLKVHSPKEVIAGFLLGNIITFVFLIFY
;
A
#
# COMPACT_ATOMS: atom_id res chain seq x y z
N ILE A 1 -23.95 -0.94 -7.30
CA ILE A 1 -23.06 -1.74 -8.18
C ILE A 1 -21.60 -1.39 -7.88
N ALA A 2 -21.15 -0.13 -7.99
CA ALA A 2 -19.75 0.27 -7.77
C ALA A 2 -19.20 -0.10 -6.39
N LEU A 3 -20.00 -0.02 -5.33
CA LEU A 3 -19.62 -0.36 -3.97
C LEU A 3 -19.38 -1.87 -3.81
N LEU A 4 -20.21 -2.70 -4.43
CA LEU A 4 -20.05 -4.16 -4.43
C LEU A 4 -18.78 -4.58 -5.18
N GLN A 5 -18.47 -3.93 -6.27
CA GLN A 5 -17.28 -4.17 -7.07
C GLN A 5 -16.00 -3.76 -6.33
N GLY A 6 -16.02 -2.59 -5.68
CA GLY A 6 -14.93 -2.18 -4.79
C GLY A 6 -14.69 -3.17 -3.67
N LEU A 7 -15.74 -3.74 -3.10
CA LEU A 7 -15.64 -4.80 -2.09
C LEU A 7 -15.04 -6.08 -2.65
N VAL A 8 -15.48 -6.54 -3.82
CA VAL A 8 -14.92 -7.75 -4.47
C VAL A 8 -13.42 -7.58 -4.74
N VAL A 9 -13.04 -6.46 -5.35
CA VAL A 9 -11.65 -6.18 -5.70
C VAL A 9 -10.78 -6.06 -4.44
N SER A 10 -11.25 -5.36 -3.41
CA SER A 10 -10.54 -5.24 -2.14
C SER A 10 -10.39 -6.59 -1.43
N THR A 11 -11.45 -7.42 -1.49
CA THR A 11 -11.42 -8.77 -0.89
C THR A 11 -10.38 -9.64 -1.58
N VAL A 12 -10.33 -9.65 -2.91
CA VAL A 12 -9.34 -10.42 -3.68
C VAL A 12 -7.91 -9.98 -3.35
N SER A 13 -7.65 -8.67 -3.24
CA SER A 13 -6.32 -8.16 -2.91
C SER A 13 -5.82 -8.58 -1.53
N LEU A 14 -6.73 -8.81 -0.57
CA LEU A 14 -6.42 -9.28 0.78
C LEU A 14 -6.35 -10.81 0.86
N PHE A 15 -7.17 -11.53 0.10
CA PHE A 15 -7.23 -13.00 0.15
C PHE A 15 -5.93 -13.66 -0.33
N ILE A 16 -5.33 -13.14 -1.40
CA ILE A 16 -4.12 -13.74 -1.97
C ILE A 16 -2.94 -13.74 -0.97
N PRO A 17 -2.57 -12.63 -0.32
CA PRO A 17 -1.52 -12.64 0.68
C PRO A 17 -1.92 -13.45 1.94
N PHE A 18 -3.17 -13.43 2.35
CA PHE A 18 -3.65 -14.24 3.47
C PHE A 18 -3.51 -15.75 3.18
N PHE A 19 -3.90 -16.18 1.99
CA PHE A 19 -3.78 -17.58 1.56
C PHE A 19 -2.31 -18.00 1.42
N ALA A 20 -1.46 -17.12 0.90
CA ALA A 20 -0.02 -17.36 0.84
C ALA A 20 0.58 -17.54 2.25
N MET A 21 0.21 -16.70 3.21
CA MET A 21 0.66 -16.87 4.60
C MET A 21 0.27 -18.22 5.16
N LYS A 22 -0.94 -18.70 4.88
CA LYS A 22 -1.45 -19.99 5.35
C LYS A 22 -0.72 -21.17 4.69
N ILE A 23 -0.53 -21.14 3.37
CA ILE A 23 0.15 -22.21 2.61
C ILE A 23 1.61 -22.35 3.03
N PHE A 24 2.31 -21.22 3.20
CA PHE A 24 3.73 -21.23 3.53
C PHE A 24 4.01 -21.23 5.04
N ASN A 25 2.98 -21.50 5.88
CA ASN A 25 3.07 -21.53 7.34
C ASN A 25 3.82 -20.31 7.90
N ILE A 26 3.55 -19.13 7.35
CA ILE A 26 4.11 -17.88 7.85
C ILE A 26 3.31 -17.54 9.11
N GLU A 27 3.75 -18.09 10.23
CA GLU A 27 3.13 -17.84 11.52
C GLU A 27 3.31 -16.38 11.91
N ILE A 28 2.19 -15.67 12.05
CA ILE A 28 2.16 -14.37 12.72
C ILE A 28 2.13 -14.65 14.23
N ASN A 29 3.26 -15.10 14.76
CA ASN A 29 3.39 -15.34 16.20
C ASN A 29 3.26 -14.00 16.94
N SER A 30 2.17 -13.90 17.66
CA SER A 30 1.76 -12.88 18.63
C SER A 30 2.24 -11.43 18.38
N VAL A 31 1.29 -10.52 18.37
CA VAL A 31 1.44 -9.07 18.20
C VAL A 31 2.54 -8.40 19.06
N ARG A 32 3.06 -9.09 20.09
CA ARG A 32 4.06 -8.55 21.01
C ARG A 32 5.53 -8.77 20.63
N SER A 33 5.83 -9.71 19.74
CA SER A 33 7.22 -10.05 19.38
C SER A 33 7.49 -9.97 17.87
N ILE A 34 6.64 -9.29 17.13
CA ILE A 34 6.79 -9.19 15.68
C ILE A 34 8.07 -8.38 15.41
N ASN A 35 9.12 -9.10 15.16
CA ASN A 35 10.26 -8.56 14.46
C ASN A 35 9.81 -8.26 13.03
N ILE A 36 9.02 -7.18 12.88
CA ILE A 36 8.31 -6.76 11.66
C ILE A 36 9.30 -6.67 10.50
N THR A 37 10.56 -6.36 10.78
CA THR A 37 11.64 -6.39 9.81
C THR A 37 11.85 -7.77 9.17
N LYS A 38 11.62 -8.86 9.91
CA LYS A 38 11.74 -10.22 9.39
C LYS A 38 10.61 -10.55 8.40
N TYR A 39 9.37 -10.12 8.70
CA TYR A 39 8.23 -10.33 7.81
C TYR A 39 8.24 -9.40 6.60
N GLN A 40 8.63 -8.15 6.77
CA GLN A 40 8.82 -7.21 5.66
C GLN A 40 9.91 -7.66 4.68
N LYS A 41 10.85 -8.48 5.14
CA LYS A 41 11.89 -9.08 4.32
C LYS A 41 11.48 -10.41 3.68
N ASN A 42 10.31 -10.96 4.02
CA ASN A 42 9.86 -12.22 3.42
C ASN A 42 9.44 -11.98 1.96
N PRO A 43 10.18 -12.52 0.98
CA PRO A 43 9.89 -12.28 -0.42
C PRO A 43 8.52 -12.85 -0.83
N ILE A 44 8.12 -13.98 -0.25
CA ILE A 44 6.85 -14.65 -0.58
C ILE A 44 5.66 -13.76 -0.20
N LEU A 45 5.70 -13.14 0.99
CA LEU A 45 4.63 -12.26 1.43
C LEU A 45 4.51 -11.03 0.53
N ILE A 46 5.63 -10.40 0.20
CA ILE A 46 5.62 -9.20 -0.64
C ILE A 46 5.17 -9.54 -2.06
N LEU A 47 5.67 -10.63 -2.64
CA LEU A 47 5.25 -11.08 -3.96
C LEU A 47 3.77 -11.44 -3.99
N SER A 48 3.22 -12.04 -2.94
CA SER A 48 1.79 -12.33 -2.85
C SER A 48 0.94 -11.06 -2.76
N ILE A 49 1.41 -10.01 -2.09
CA ILE A 49 0.75 -8.70 -2.07
C ILE A 49 0.75 -8.08 -3.47
N ILE A 50 1.91 -8.08 -4.15
CA ILE A 50 2.03 -7.55 -5.51
C ILE A 50 1.12 -8.32 -6.47
N LEU A 51 1.10 -9.64 -6.38
CA LEU A 51 0.21 -10.49 -7.18
C LEU A 51 -1.27 -10.18 -6.89
N GLY A 52 -1.64 -10.03 -5.61
CA GLY A 52 -3.00 -9.66 -5.21
C GLY A 52 -3.44 -8.32 -5.80
N LEU A 53 -2.57 -7.33 -5.79
CA LEU A 53 -2.82 -6.01 -6.37
C LEU A 53 -2.93 -6.09 -7.91
N PHE A 54 -2.07 -6.87 -8.55
CA PHE A 54 -2.12 -7.06 -10.00
C PHE A 54 -3.41 -7.75 -10.45
N VAL A 55 -3.81 -8.84 -9.77
CA VAL A 55 -5.07 -9.54 -10.04
C VAL A 55 -6.27 -8.61 -9.81
N SER A 56 -6.24 -7.80 -8.75
CA SER A 56 -7.27 -6.83 -8.46
C SER A 56 -7.37 -5.74 -9.52
N TRP A 57 -6.23 -5.26 -10.03
CA TRP A 57 -6.18 -4.33 -11.14
C TRP A 57 -6.77 -4.93 -12.42
N PHE A 58 -6.39 -6.17 -12.74
CA PHE A 58 -6.90 -6.88 -13.91
C PHE A 58 -8.41 -7.07 -13.84
N ILE A 59 -8.94 -7.54 -12.71
CA ILE A 59 -10.39 -7.69 -12.49
C ILE A 59 -11.10 -6.33 -12.62
N ALA A 60 -10.55 -5.27 -12.02
CA ALA A 60 -11.14 -3.94 -12.10
C ALA A 60 -11.18 -3.41 -13.55
N ASN A 61 -10.13 -3.68 -14.33
CA ASN A 61 -10.05 -3.28 -15.72
C ASN A 61 -11.09 -4.00 -16.60
N GLU A 62 -11.27 -5.30 -16.41
CA GLU A 62 -12.25 -6.10 -17.15
C GLU A 62 -13.70 -5.73 -16.77
N MET A 63 -13.96 -5.46 -15.49
CA MET A 63 -15.31 -5.15 -15.02
C MET A 63 -15.76 -3.73 -15.38
N HIS A 64 -14.87 -2.76 -15.28
CA HIS A 64 -15.19 -1.35 -15.53
C HIS A 64 -13.98 -0.52 -15.96
N PRO A 65 -13.63 -0.56 -17.25
CA PRO A 65 -12.51 0.24 -17.78
C PRO A 65 -12.73 1.77 -17.63
N LYS A 66 -13.96 2.21 -17.35
CA LYS A 66 -14.28 3.63 -17.11
C LYS A 66 -14.00 4.11 -15.68
N GLN A 67 -13.67 3.24 -14.74
CA GLN A 67 -13.31 3.64 -13.38
C GLN A 67 -11.82 4.00 -13.27
N LEU A 68 -11.44 5.04 -13.99
CA LEU A 68 -10.06 5.51 -14.09
C LEU A 68 -9.40 5.71 -12.71
N LEU A 69 -10.11 6.28 -11.74
CA LEU A 69 -9.59 6.52 -10.40
C LEU A 69 -9.18 5.23 -9.68
N LEU A 70 -10.01 4.19 -9.78
CA LEU A 70 -9.73 2.89 -9.14
C LEU A 70 -8.54 2.19 -9.80
N LEU A 71 -8.48 2.20 -11.13
CA LEU A 71 -7.37 1.62 -11.90
C LEU A 71 -6.07 2.35 -11.60
N THR A 72 -6.10 3.67 -11.57
CA THR A 72 -4.94 4.51 -11.22
C THR A 72 -4.47 4.19 -9.80
N TYR A 73 -5.37 4.07 -8.84
CA TYR A 73 -5.02 3.70 -7.46
C TYR A 73 -4.30 2.35 -7.39
N PHE A 74 -4.84 1.30 -8.03
CA PHE A 74 -4.17 -0.01 -8.02
C PHE A 74 -2.83 0.00 -8.73
N SER A 75 -2.71 0.75 -9.82
CA SER A 75 -1.43 0.92 -10.53
C SER A 75 -0.39 1.60 -9.64
N ILE A 76 -0.77 2.66 -8.95
CA ILE A 76 0.10 3.39 -8.01
C ILE A 76 0.53 2.48 -6.86
N VAL A 77 -0.41 1.79 -6.20
CA VAL A 77 -0.10 0.94 -5.05
C VAL A 77 0.73 -0.28 -5.47
N GLY A 78 0.46 -0.84 -6.65
CA GLY A 78 1.25 -1.93 -7.22
C GLY A 78 2.69 -1.50 -7.50
N THR A 79 2.88 -0.37 -8.16
CA THR A 79 4.20 0.21 -8.45
C THR A 79 4.93 0.58 -7.16
N LEU A 80 4.23 1.17 -6.20
CA LEU A 80 4.77 1.49 -4.88
C LEU A 80 5.26 0.24 -4.15
N SER A 81 4.46 -0.82 -4.15
CA SER A 81 4.81 -2.09 -3.50
C SER A 81 6.04 -2.74 -4.14
N LEU A 82 6.11 -2.71 -5.48
CA LEU A 82 7.27 -3.21 -6.22
C LEU A 82 8.52 -2.37 -5.94
N THR A 83 8.39 -1.05 -5.92
CA THR A 83 9.49 -0.14 -5.61
C THR A 83 10.02 -0.38 -4.19
N ILE A 84 9.12 -0.48 -3.20
CA ILE A 84 9.50 -0.80 -1.82
C ILE A 84 10.21 -2.16 -1.75
N TYR A 85 9.74 -3.14 -2.51
CA TYR A 85 10.38 -4.46 -2.58
C TYR A 85 11.81 -4.39 -3.13
N ILE A 86 12.04 -3.59 -4.15
CA ILE A 86 13.38 -3.43 -4.77
C ILE A 86 14.31 -2.67 -3.84
N ILE A 87 13.88 -1.52 -3.34
CA ILE A 87 14.74 -0.62 -2.55
C ILE A 87 15.04 -1.13 -1.13
N ARG A 88 14.28 -2.12 -0.61
CA ARG A 88 14.51 -2.70 0.72
C ARG A 88 15.92 -3.27 0.93
N PHE A 89 16.63 -3.57 -0.17
CA PHE A 89 18.02 -4.02 -0.12
C PHE A 89 19.00 -2.87 0.17
N ILE A 90 18.57 -1.62 -0.06
CA ILE A 90 19.39 -0.42 0.11
C ILE A 90 18.98 0.28 1.42
N PHE A 91 17.69 0.52 1.59
CA PHE A 91 17.13 1.11 2.81
C PHE A 91 15.71 0.64 3.06
N SER A 92 15.28 0.65 4.33
CA SER A 92 13.91 0.33 4.71
C SER A 92 13.03 1.58 4.72
N CYS A 93 11.75 1.40 4.35
CA CYS A 93 10.75 2.46 4.44
C CYS A 93 9.42 1.90 4.94
N SER A 94 8.56 2.78 5.47
CA SER A 94 7.26 2.39 5.98
C SER A 94 6.25 2.26 4.84
N GLY A 95 5.93 1.02 4.42
CA GLY A 95 4.95 0.74 3.38
C GLY A 95 3.54 1.26 3.70
N HIS A 96 3.12 1.22 4.97
CA HIS A 96 1.82 1.75 5.39
C HIS A 96 1.74 3.28 5.25
N VAL A 97 2.81 3.99 5.64
CA VAL A 97 2.86 5.45 5.49
C VAL A 97 2.92 5.80 4.00
N ALA A 98 3.68 5.05 3.20
CA ALA A 98 3.74 5.24 1.77
C ALA A 98 2.37 5.05 1.09
N ALA A 99 1.63 3.99 1.45
CA ALA A 99 0.31 3.72 0.89
C ALA A 99 -0.71 4.81 1.25
N ILE A 100 -0.75 5.27 2.51
CA ILE A 100 -1.72 6.30 2.91
C ILE A 100 -1.37 7.68 2.35
N SER A 101 -0.08 8.02 2.24
CA SER A 101 0.34 9.28 1.62
C SER A 101 0.05 9.29 0.12
N SER A 102 0.25 8.16 -0.56
CA SER A 102 -0.11 7.94 -1.96
C SER A 102 -1.61 8.12 -2.19
N LEU A 103 -2.44 7.47 -1.36
CA LEU A 103 -3.90 7.61 -1.43
C LEU A 103 -4.33 9.05 -1.20
N SER A 104 -3.76 9.73 -0.20
CA SER A 104 -4.06 11.13 0.11
C SER A 104 -3.69 12.05 -1.04
N CYS A 105 -2.55 11.85 -1.68
CA CYS A 105 -2.10 12.61 -2.84
C CYS A 105 -3.06 12.40 -4.03
N LEU A 106 -3.46 11.16 -4.33
CA LEU A 106 -4.40 10.84 -5.39
C LEU A 106 -5.78 11.48 -5.15
N LEU A 107 -6.33 11.33 -3.94
CA LEU A 107 -7.63 11.91 -3.60
C LEU A 107 -7.60 13.44 -3.62
N SER A 108 -6.47 14.04 -3.28
CA SER A 108 -6.29 15.49 -3.32
C SER A 108 -6.28 16.05 -4.75
N SER A 109 -5.82 15.26 -5.72
CA SER A 109 -5.86 15.66 -7.12
C SER A 109 -7.28 15.69 -7.67
N VAL A 110 -8.19 14.87 -7.11
CA VAL A 110 -9.60 14.79 -7.52
C VAL A 110 -10.49 15.70 -6.66
N PHE A 111 -10.22 15.76 -5.36
CA PHE A 111 -11.02 16.44 -4.36
C PHE A 111 -10.12 17.33 -3.48
N SER A 112 -9.80 18.50 -3.94
CA SER A 112 -8.83 19.41 -3.30
C SER A 112 -9.03 19.63 -1.78
N ILE A 113 -10.29 19.61 -1.29
CA ILE A 113 -10.63 19.79 0.12
C ILE A 113 -10.26 18.58 1.00
N LEU A 114 -10.17 17.36 0.42
CA LEU A 114 -9.88 16.16 1.19
C LEU A 114 -8.43 16.09 1.70
N LEU A 115 -7.54 16.89 1.16
CA LEU A 115 -6.16 16.97 1.63
C LEU A 115 -6.08 17.33 3.11
N PHE A 116 -6.90 18.26 3.56
CA PHE A 116 -6.95 18.67 4.96
C PHE A 116 -7.45 17.59 5.89
N TYR A 117 -8.39 16.73 5.43
CA TYR A 117 -8.95 15.68 6.26
C TYR A 117 -8.03 14.45 6.35
N PHE A 118 -7.24 14.16 5.32
CA PHE A 118 -6.33 13.01 5.34
C PHE A 118 -4.99 13.30 6.04
N PHE A 119 -4.57 14.54 6.12
CA PHE A 119 -3.31 14.92 6.76
C PHE A 119 -3.21 14.46 8.23
N PRO A 120 -4.21 14.64 9.10
CA PRO A 120 -4.19 14.12 10.46
C PRO A 120 -4.02 12.59 10.53
N PHE A 121 -4.63 11.84 9.60
CA PHE A 121 -4.50 10.38 9.56
C PHE A 121 -3.08 9.92 9.20
N ILE A 122 -2.40 10.63 8.30
CA ILE A 122 -1.00 10.35 7.97
C ILE A 122 -0.13 10.55 9.20
N PHE A 123 -0.32 11.66 9.92
CA PHE A 123 0.43 11.94 11.15
C PHE A 123 0.15 10.92 12.24
N LEU A 124 -1.11 10.57 12.45
CA LEU A 124 -1.51 9.57 13.46
C LEU A 124 -0.88 8.21 13.15
N LEU A 125 -0.92 7.79 11.89
CA LEU A 125 -0.29 6.55 11.46
C LEU A 125 1.23 6.61 11.62
N ALA A 126 1.87 7.68 11.17
CA ALA A 126 3.30 7.90 11.31
C ALA A 126 3.73 7.84 12.78
N TYR A 127 3.04 8.57 13.64
CA TYR A 127 3.28 8.57 15.08
C TYR A 127 3.11 7.18 15.69
N SER A 128 2.06 6.45 15.34
CA SER A 128 1.81 5.10 15.84
C SER A 128 2.95 4.14 15.46
N ARG A 129 3.48 4.23 14.23
CA ARG A 129 4.59 3.39 13.77
C ARG A 129 5.89 3.67 14.50
N ILE A 130 6.15 4.93 14.82
CA ILE A 130 7.33 5.33 15.59
C ILE A 130 7.16 4.91 17.05
N LYS A 131 6.00 5.19 17.67
CA LYS A 131 5.71 4.87 19.07
C LYS A 131 5.76 3.37 19.34
N LEU A 132 5.26 2.55 18.43
CA LEU A 132 5.32 1.09 18.50
C LEU A 132 6.71 0.52 18.16
N LYS A 133 7.70 1.38 17.86
CA LYS A 133 9.07 1.00 17.47
C LYS A 133 9.13 0.05 16.27
N VAL A 134 8.11 0.10 15.41
CA VAL A 134 8.02 -0.70 14.18
C VAL A 134 8.90 -0.11 13.09
N HIS A 135 8.96 1.21 13.04
CA HIS A 135 9.77 1.98 12.09
C HIS A 135 10.47 3.14 12.78
N SER A 136 11.65 3.45 12.29
CA SER A 136 12.37 4.67 12.66
C SER A 136 11.73 5.91 12.01
N PRO A 137 11.93 7.11 12.55
CA PRO A 137 11.45 8.35 11.90
C PRO A 137 11.94 8.51 10.47
N LYS A 138 13.17 8.07 10.16
CA LYS A 138 13.74 8.11 8.81
C LYS A 138 12.97 7.22 7.83
N GLU A 139 12.58 6.02 8.24
CA GLU A 139 11.79 5.08 7.43
C GLU A 139 10.36 5.60 7.18
N VAL A 140 9.79 6.29 8.15
CA VAL A 140 8.47 6.93 8.04
C VAL A 140 8.52 8.07 7.02
N ILE A 141 9.52 8.95 7.13
CA ILE A 141 9.73 10.06 6.19
C ILE A 141 10.01 9.52 4.77
N ALA A 142 10.86 8.50 4.65
CA ALA A 142 11.13 7.87 3.36
C ALA A 142 9.85 7.27 2.74
N GLY A 143 9.01 6.61 3.53
CA GLY A 143 7.72 6.11 3.07
C GLY A 143 6.77 7.22 2.60
N PHE A 144 6.69 8.31 3.37
CA PHE A 144 5.88 9.48 2.99
C PHE A 144 6.33 10.09 1.66
N LEU A 145 7.61 10.33 1.50
CA LEU A 145 8.17 10.90 0.27
C LEU A 145 7.96 9.96 -0.93
N LEU A 146 8.24 8.68 -0.76
CA LEU A 146 8.10 7.69 -1.82
C LEU A 146 6.65 7.60 -2.32
N GLY A 147 5.68 7.54 -1.40
CA GLY A 147 4.26 7.49 -1.75
C GLY A 147 3.82 8.71 -2.56
N ASN A 148 4.23 9.92 -2.15
CA ASN A 148 3.89 11.14 -2.87
C ASN A 148 4.58 11.24 -4.23
N ILE A 149 5.89 10.90 -4.32
CA ILE A 149 6.65 10.98 -5.57
C ILE A 149 6.04 10.03 -6.62
N ILE A 150 5.80 8.78 -6.26
CA ILE A 150 5.22 7.81 -7.20
C ILE A 150 3.84 8.27 -7.68
N THR A 151 2.99 8.74 -6.75
CA THR A 151 1.65 9.23 -7.13
C THR A 151 1.74 10.45 -8.04
N PHE A 152 2.61 11.39 -7.73
CA PHE A 152 2.80 12.59 -8.53
C PHE A 152 3.29 12.26 -9.95
N VAL A 153 4.22 11.32 -10.09
CA VAL A 153 4.67 10.81 -11.40
C VAL A 153 3.50 10.22 -12.18
N PHE A 154 2.67 9.38 -11.55
CA PHE A 154 1.48 8.86 -12.21
C PHE A 154 0.50 9.96 -12.64
N LEU A 155 0.27 10.97 -11.82
CA LEU A 155 -0.64 12.08 -12.14
C LEU A 155 -0.14 12.97 -13.29
N ILE A 156 1.16 13.00 -13.56
CA ILE A 156 1.71 13.73 -14.72
C ILE A 156 1.45 12.98 -16.03
N PHE A 157 1.45 11.65 -16.00
CA PHE A 157 1.34 10.82 -17.21
C PHE A 157 -0.07 10.29 -17.47
N TYR A 158 -0.99 10.51 -16.58
CA TYR A 158 -2.41 10.15 -16.69
C TYR A 158 -3.32 11.39 -16.75
#